data_a9959e8f66cf9533a09a8d9351695b91
#
_entry.id   a9959e8f66cf9533a09a8d9351695b91
#
_cell.length_a   1.000
_cell.length_b   1.000
_cell.length_c   1.000
_cell.angle_alpha   90.00
_cell.angle_beta   90.00
_cell.angle_gamma   90.00
#
_symmetry.space_group_name_H-M   'P 1'
#
loop_
_entity.id
_entity.type
_entity.pdbx_description
1 polymer ?
#
loop_
_entity_poly.entity_id
_entity_poly.type
_entity_poly.pdbx_seq_one_letter_code
_entity_poly.pdbx_strand_id
1 'polypeptide(L)'
;MPHLTKEQIDLYNREGFIAPIDIYSREEAAAIRQELEDLEASYPEAVTGRNRNNVHYVTTLFDKIAHNPDILDAVETLIGKDVLVGGTTLFIKEPEQRGFISWHQDARYIGLEPENWVTAWLALSDVTTENGCMYMWPGSHLEGAREHLDTYDEENLLTRGQTVQNVPENDTIPVALKAGQLSLHHPWVVHGSGHNSSKSRRIGFAIQSYIGTNVDSVYGKIFVQQARGSDTYRYHQHTPRPSSVMAKQDVEFRDKANEALKAIFYRGAKKIGKY
;
A
#
# COMPACT_ATOMS: atom_id res chain seq x y z
N MET A 1 5.07 21.46 4.03
CA MET A 1 3.78 21.67 3.46
C MET A 1 2.93 20.47 3.51
N PRO A 2 2.50 19.59 3.79
CA PRO A 2 1.60 18.62 3.15
C PRO A 2 0.27 18.37 3.83
N HIS A 3 -0.22 19.33 4.59
CA HIS A 3 -1.66 19.32 4.84
C HIS A 3 -2.37 19.52 3.50
N LEU A 4 -3.33 18.66 3.20
CA LEU A 4 -4.10 18.76 1.97
C LEU A 4 -4.90 20.06 1.95
N THR A 5 -4.95 20.70 0.78
CA THR A 5 -5.84 21.86 0.58
C THR A 5 -7.30 21.41 0.58
N LYS A 6 -8.22 22.38 0.76
CA LYS A 6 -9.66 22.08 0.68
C LYS A 6 -10.03 21.47 -0.68
N GLU A 7 -9.46 21.95 -1.76
CA GLU A 7 -9.71 21.45 -3.11
C GLU A 7 -9.24 19.99 -3.25
N GLN A 8 -8.11 19.64 -2.64
CA GLN A 8 -7.61 18.27 -2.64
C GLN A 8 -8.50 17.33 -1.81
N ILE A 9 -9.01 17.79 -0.67
CA ILE A 9 -9.97 17.03 0.15
C ILE A 9 -11.28 16.84 -0.62
N ASP A 10 -11.80 17.89 -1.25
CA ASP A 10 -13.02 17.82 -2.05
C ASP A 10 -12.84 16.87 -3.25
N LEU A 11 -11.65 16.86 -3.86
CA LEU A 11 -11.28 15.92 -4.93
C LEU A 11 -11.27 14.47 -4.41
N TYR A 12 -10.60 14.21 -3.27
CA TYR A 12 -10.57 12.88 -2.65
C TYR A 12 -11.97 12.35 -2.35
N ASN A 13 -12.83 13.19 -1.78
CA ASN A 13 -14.19 12.80 -1.43
C ASN A 13 -15.04 12.50 -2.68
N ARG A 14 -14.77 13.16 -3.81
CA ARG A 14 -15.51 12.96 -5.06
C ARG A 14 -14.96 11.80 -5.89
N GLU A 15 -13.64 11.71 -6.02
CA GLU A 15 -12.99 10.74 -6.94
C GLU A 15 -12.52 9.48 -6.21
N GLY A 16 -12.28 9.55 -4.89
CA GLY A 16 -11.73 8.45 -4.10
C GLY A 16 -10.20 8.39 -4.09
N PHE A 17 -9.53 9.36 -4.68
CA PHE A 17 -8.06 9.43 -4.66
C PHE A 17 -7.53 10.83 -4.92
N ILE A 18 -6.28 11.05 -4.54
CA ILE A 18 -5.50 12.27 -4.81
C ILE A 18 -4.13 11.87 -5.34
N ALA A 19 -3.71 12.46 -6.42
CA ALA A 19 -2.35 12.38 -6.98
C ALA A 19 -2.11 13.52 -7.97
N PRO A 20 -0.86 14.02 -8.12
CA PRO A 20 0.30 13.73 -7.29
C PRO A 20 0.36 14.60 -6.03
N ILE A 21 1.05 14.11 -4.99
CA ILE A 21 1.45 14.88 -3.81
C ILE A 21 2.97 14.82 -3.73
N ASP A 22 3.65 15.96 -3.69
CA ASP A 22 5.11 16.01 -3.59
C ASP A 22 5.56 15.77 -2.14
N ILE A 23 6.35 14.70 -1.92
CA ILE A 23 6.88 14.31 -0.59
C ILE A 23 8.39 14.42 -0.56
N TYR A 24 9.08 13.85 -1.54
CA TYR A 24 10.52 13.85 -1.66
C TYR A 24 10.95 14.53 -2.96
N SER A 25 12.10 15.19 -2.93
CA SER A 25 12.78 15.61 -4.16
C SER A 25 13.23 14.40 -4.98
N ARG A 26 13.58 14.61 -6.25
CA ARG A 26 14.13 13.54 -7.09
C ARG A 26 15.43 12.96 -6.53
N GLU A 27 16.26 13.81 -5.94
CA GLU A 27 17.53 13.45 -5.33
C GLU A 27 17.31 12.58 -4.08
N GLU A 28 16.36 12.94 -3.22
CA GLU A 28 15.97 12.13 -2.05
C GLU A 28 15.38 10.80 -2.47
N ALA A 29 14.49 10.78 -3.46
CA ALA A 29 13.91 9.55 -3.98
C ALA A 29 14.98 8.64 -4.61
N ALA A 30 15.96 9.20 -5.30
CA ALA A 30 17.10 8.45 -5.83
C ALA A 30 17.98 7.85 -4.72
N ALA A 31 18.22 8.59 -3.63
CA ALA A 31 18.95 8.09 -2.47
C ALA A 31 18.19 6.95 -1.77
N ILE A 32 16.87 7.08 -1.59
CA ILE A 32 16.00 6.02 -1.04
C ILE A 32 16.06 4.77 -1.93
N ARG A 33 15.98 4.95 -3.25
CA ARG A 33 16.09 3.85 -4.20
C ARG A 33 17.45 3.16 -4.12
N GLN A 34 18.54 3.90 -4.02
CA GLN A 34 19.88 3.33 -3.88
C GLN A 34 19.99 2.51 -2.58
N GLU A 35 19.47 3.02 -1.46
CA GLU A 35 19.46 2.28 -0.19
C GLU A 35 18.63 0.98 -0.29
N LEU A 36 17.52 0.97 -1.05
CA LEU A 36 16.77 -0.24 -1.35
C LEU A 36 17.61 -1.23 -2.19
N GLU A 37 18.30 -0.76 -3.23
CA GLU A 37 19.13 -1.61 -4.10
C GLU A 37 20.33 -2.20 -3.31
N ASP A 38 20.93 -1.42 -2.40
CA ASP A 38 21.96 -1.90 -1.47
C ASP A 38 21.41 -2.95 -0.48
N LEU A 39 20.17 -2.76 -0.01
CA LEU A 39 19.47 -3.74 0.82
C LEU A 39 19.19 -5.04 0.05
N GLU A 40 18.73 -4.96 -1.21
CA GLU A 40 18.53 -6.12 -2.08
C GLU A 40 19.83 -6.89 -2.32
N ALA A 41 20.95 -6.18 -2.47
CA ALA A 41 22.26 -6.81 -2.65
C ALA A 41 22.79 -7.49 -1.39
N SER A 42 22.57 -6.87 -0.21
CA SER A 42 23.07 -7.35 1.08
C SER A 42 22.19 -8.42 1.72
N TYR A 43 20.88 -8.32 1.51
CA TYR A 43 19.83 -9.16 2.11
C TYR A 43 18.75 -9.50 1.08
N PRO A 44 19.08 -10.25 0.01
CA PRO A 44 18.13 -10.52 -1.07
C PRO A 44 16.84 -11.17 -0.57
N GLU A 45 16.88 -11.96 0.49
CA GLU A 45 15.71 -12.55 1.12
C GLU A 45 14.80 -11.55 1.84
N ALA A 46 15.29 -10.36 2.19
CA ALA A 46 14.52 -9.34 2.92
C ALA A 46 13.36 -8.77 2.11
N VAL A 47 13.52 -8.69 0.79
CA VAL A 47 12.63 -7.95 -0.12
C VAL A 47 12.16 -8.76 -1.33
N THR A 48 12.24 -10.10 -1.28
CA THR A 48 11.78 -11.00 -2.36
C THR A 48 10.47 -11.70 -2.01
N GLY A 49 9.63 -11.95 -3.01
CA GLY A 49 8.35 -12.65 -2.83
C GLY A 49 7.50 -12.04 -1.72
N ARG A 50 7.00 -12.86 -0.80
CA ARG A 50 6.18 -12.42 0.34
C ARG A 50 6.90 -11.47 1.29
N ASN A 51 8.22 -11.45 1.30
CA ASN A 51 9.02 -10.58 2.16
C ASN A 51 9.01 -9.12 1.68
N ARG A 52 8.42 -8.82 0.52
CA ARG A 52 8.05 -7.46 0.11
C ARG A 52 6.92 -6.87 0.96
N ASN A 53 6.20 -7.71 1.70
CA ASN A 53 5.20 -7.25 2.66
C ASN A 53 5.85 -6.92 4.00
N ASN A 54 5.36 -5.84 4.60
CA ASN A 54 5.75 -5.40 5.95
C ASN A 54 7.27 -5.17 6.12
N VAL A 55 7.93 -4.65 5.06
CA VAL A 55 9.37 -4.33 5.08
C VAL A 55 9.72 -3.27 6.12
N HIS A 56 8.77 -2.45 6.54
CA HIS A 56 8.94 -1.45 7.59
C HIS A 56 9.24 -2.07 8.97
N TYR A 57 8.97 -3.35 9.19
CA TYR A 57 9.37 -4.04 10.42
C TYR A 57 10.84 -4.42 10.45
N VAL A 58 11.48 -4.59 9.30
CA VAL A 58 12.84 -5.15 9.19
C VAL A 58 13.89 -4.18 8.67
N THR A 59 13.46 -2.97 8.29
CA THR A 59 14.38 -1.94 7.79
C THR A 59 14.03 -0.57 8.36
N THR A 60 15.06 0.14 8.82
CA THR A 60 14.89 1.52 9.31
C THR A 60 14.54 2.49 8.17
N LEU A 61 14.90 2.16 6.92
CA LEU A 61 14.54 2.94 5.74
C LEU A 61 13.01 3.04 5.57
N PHE A 62 12.35 1.89 5.41
CA PHE A 62 10.92 1.85 5.17
C PHE A 62 10.09 2.21 6.41
N ASP A 63 10.62 1.97 7.59
CA ASP A 63 10.04 2.47 8.83
C ASP A 63 10.05 4.02 8.87
N LYS A 64 11.16 4.67 8.51
CA LYS A 64 11.23 6.13 8.42
C LYS A 64 10.25 6.70 7.39
N ILE A 65 10.09 6.03 6.24
CA ILE A 65 9.13 6.45 5.22
C ILE A 65 7.69 6.32 5.73
N ALA A 66 7.33 5.19 6.35
CA ALA A 66 6.00 4.99 6.92
C ALA A 66 5.66 5.94 8.07
N HIS A 67 6.68 6.55 8.69
CA HIS A 67 6.53 7.56 9.75
C HIS A 67 6.97 8.97 9.29
N ASN A 68 7.07 9.20 7.97
CA ASN A 68 7.43 10.52 7.44
C ASN A 68 6.37 11.57 7.83
N PRO A 69 6.78 12.68 8.47
CA PRO A 69 5.83 13.70 8.93
C PRO A 69 4.98 14.30 7.80
N ASP A 70 5.57 14.49 6.61
CA ASP A 70 4.87 15.06 5.47
C ASP A 70 3.78 14.11 4.92
N ILE A 71 4.04 12.81 4.89
CA ILE A 71 3.02 11.81 4.55
C ILE A 71 1.92 11.80 5.62
N LEU A 72 2.31 11.79 6.89
CA LEU A 72 1.37 11.74 8.02
C LEU A 72 0.50 13.01 8.12
N ASP A 73 1.01 14.18 7.73
CA ASP A 73 0.21 15.43 7.68
C ASP A 73 -0.91 15.32 6.63
N ALA A 74 -0.60 14.77 5.44
CA ALA A 74 -1.60 14.53 4.40
C ALA A 74 -2.65 13.48 4.86
N VAL A 75 -2.19 12.40 5.49
CA VAL A 75 -3.04 11.33 6.04
C VAL A 75 -3.94 11.85 7.17
N GLU A 76 -3.37 12.61 8.12
CA GLU A 76 -4.14 13.22 9.23
C GLU A 76 -5.30 14.06 8.74
N THR A 77 -5.12 14.77 7.63
CA THR A 77 -6.17 15.59 7.02
C THR A 77 -7.39 14.76 6.61
N LEU A 78 -7.18 13.48 6.25
CA LEU A 78 -8.25 12.59 5.79
C LEU A 78 -8.86 11.75 6.91
N ILE A 79 -8.04 11.22 7.83
CA ILE A 79 -8.49 10.23 8.83
C ILE A 79 -8.34 10.67 10.28
N GLY A 80 -7.86 11.91 10.51
CA GLY A 80 -7.68 12.47 11.85
C GLY A 80 -6.29 12.21 12.44
N LYS A 81 -6.04 12.78 13.62
CA LYS A 81 -4.71 12.92 14.23
C LYS A 81 -4.12 11.63 14.83
N ASP A 82 -4.96 10.64 15.12
CA ASP A 82 -4.54 9.42 15.82
C ASP A 82 -4.41 8.29 14.80
N VAL A 83 -3.17 8.04 14.33
CA VAL A 83 -2.87 7.21 13.16
C VAL A 83 -1.97 6.03 13.51
N LEU A 84 -2.34 4.86 12.99
CA LEU A 84 -1.55 3.62 13.03
C LEU A 84 -1.06 3.23 11.63
N VAL A 85 0.09 2.59 11.52
CA VAL A 85 0.55 1.85 10.33
C VAL A 85 0.14 0.39 10.50
N GLY A 86 -0.74 -0.10 9.63
CA GLY A 86 -1.26 -1.48 9.68
C GLY A 86 -0.64 -2.43 8.67
N GLY A 87 0.08 -1.95 7.66
CA GLY A 87 0.74 -2.79 6.69
C GLY A 87 1.43 -2.03 5.57
N THR A 88 2.50 -2.60 5.03
CA THR A 88 3.23 -2.02 3.90
C THR A 88 3.58 -3.09 2.87
N THR A 89 3.74 -2.70 1.61
CA THR A 89 4.20 -3.58 0.53
C THR A 89 5.08 -2.85 -0.47
N LEU A 90 6.17 -3.48 -0.87
CA LEU A 90 6.97 -3.06 -2.01
C LEU A 90 6.38 -3.65 -3.30
N PHE A 91 5.85 -2.79 -4.15
CA PHE A 91 5.36 -3.14 -5.48
C PHE A 91 6.42 -2.85 -6.53
N ILE A 92 7.20 -3.86 -6.87
CA ILE A 92 8.27 -3.77 -7.87
C ILE A 92 7.86 -4.54 -9.11
N LYS A 93 7.90 -3.86 -10.27
CA LYS A 93 7.75 -4.46 -11.59
C LYS A 93 9.07 -4.32 -12.33
N GLU A 94 9.72 -5.45 -12.58
CA GLU A 94 10.95 -5.49 -13.35
C GLU A 94 10.71 -5.11 -14.83
N PRO A 95 11.74 -4.69 -15.58
CA PRO A 95 11.59 -4.43 -17.00
C PRO A 95 10.97 -5.61 -17.75
N GLU A 96 10.06 -5.32 -18.68
CA GLU A 96 9.41 -6.33 -19.55
C GLU A 96 8.67 -7.45 -18.76
N GLN A 97 8.30 -7.18 -17.50
CA GLN A 97 7.61 -8.13 -16.64
C GLN A 97 6.11 -8.16 -16.96
N ARG A 98 5.54 -9.37 -17.10
CA ARG A 98 4.11 -9.58 -17.37
C ARG A 98 3.20 -9.44 -16.14
N GLY A 99 3.77 -9.35 -14.94
CA GLY A 99 3.01 -9.20 -13.70
C GLY A 99 2.10 -7.98 -13.71
N PHE A 100 0.81 -8.17 -13.42
CA PHE A 100 -0.20 -7.13 -13.33
C PHE A 100 -0.93 -7.20 -11.99
N ILE A 101 -1.71 -6.17 -11.68
CA ILE A 101 -2.64 -6.15 -10.55
C ILE A 101 -4.03 -5.91 -11.13
N SER A 102 -4.91 -6.90 -10.99
CA SER A 102 -6.29 -6.80 -11.48
C SER A 102 -7.07 -5.69 -10.77
N TRP A 103 -8.18 -5.28 -11.35
CA TRP A 103 -9.11 -4.35 -10.74
C TRP A 103 -9.63 -4.86 -9.40
N HIS A 104 -9.40 -4.12 -8.33
CA HIS A 104 -9.76 -4.52 -6.97
C HIS A 104 -10.07 -3.32 -6.07
N GLN A 105 -10.59 -3.61 -4.89
CA GLN A 105 -10.77 -2.68 -3.78
C GLN A 105 -9.96 -3.21 -2.59
N ASP A 106 -9.11 -2.40 -1.98
CA ASP A 106 -8.25 -2.80 -0.85
C ASP A 106 -9.07 -3.30 0.34
N ALA A 107 -10.21 -2.65 0.61
CA ALA A 107 -11.04 -2.95 1.77
C ALA A 107 -11.70 -4.34 1.71
N ARG A 108 -11.81 -4.95 0.52
CA ARG A 108 -12.62 -6.16 0.33
C ARG A 108 -12.22 -7.34 1.21
N TYR A 109 -10.95 -7.45 1.54
CA TYR A 109 -10.40 -8.65 2.17
C TYR A 109 -9.84 -8.44 3.57
N ILE A 110 -9.60 -7.18 3.98
CA ILE A 110 -8.92 -6.90 5.24
C ILE A 110 -9.89 -6.78 6.43
N GLY A 111 -11.15 -6.40 6.16
CA GLY A 111 -12.20 -6.31 7.18
C GLY A 111 -11.95 -5.21 8.22
N LEU A 112 -11.42 -4.07 7.82
CA LEU A 112 -11.23 -2.89 8.68
C LEU A 112 -12.49 -2.04 8.69
N GLU A 113 -13.08 -1.81 9.87
CA GLU A 113 -14.30 -1.04 10.10
C GLU A 113 -14.17 -0.13 11.34
N PRO A 114 -14.69 1.11 11.30
CA PRO A 114 -15.24 1.83 10.15
C PRO A 114 -14.19 2.19 9.08
N GLU A 115 -14.63 2.76 7.96
CA GLU A 115 -13.80 3.11 6.79
C GLU A 115 -12.85 4.30 7.04
N ASN A 116 -12.39 4.49 8.27
CA ASN A 116 -11.49 5.59 8.66
C ASN A 116 -10.03 5.18 8.44
N TRP A 117 -9.67 4.86 7.19
CA TRP A 117 -8.32 4.49 6.80
C TRP A 117 -8.05 4.79 5.32
N VAL A 118 -6.79 4.86 4.95
CA VAL A 118 -6.34 5.27 3.61
C VAL A 118 -5.10 4.49 3.20
N THR A 119 -4.98 4.17 1.92
CA THR A 119 -3.74 3.66 1.32
C THR A 119 -2.92 4.82 0.77
N ALA A 120 -1.64 4.85 1.13
CA ALA A 120 -0.64 5.76 0.57
C ALA A 120 0.33 4.97 -0.32
N TRP A 121 0.57 5.45 -1.53
CA TRP A 121 1.48 4.80 -2.48
C TRP A 121 2.54 5.79 -2.96
N LEU A 122 3.80 5.56 -2.55
CA LEU A 122 4.96 6.40 -2.85
C LEU A 122 5.74 5.84 -4.05
N ALA A 123 5.99 6.68 -5.06
CA ALA A 123 6.83 6.36 -6.20
C ALA A 123 8.33 6.49 -5.83
N LEU A 124 9.10 5.40 -5.91
CA LEU A 124 10.56 5.38 -5.74
C LEU A 124 11.31 5.35 -7.09
N SER A 125 10.57 5.29 -8.18
CA SER A 125 11.02 5.49 -9.55
C SER A 125 9.96 6.29 -10.31
N ASP A 126 10.27 6.80 -11.49
CA ASP A 126 9.21 7.37 -12.34
C ASP A 126 8.20 6.26 -12.70
N VAL A 127 6.92 6.61 -12.64
CA VAL A 127 5.77 5.72 -12.86
C VAL A 127 4.97 6.27 -14.03
N THR A 128 4.88 5.49 -15.09
CA THR A 128 4.23 5.87 -16.35
C THR A 128 3.22 4.80 -16.79
N THR A 129 2.42 5.09 -17.77
CA THR A 129 1.51 4.12 -18.38
C THR A 129 2.27 2.94 -18.99
N GLU A 130 3.46 3.18 -19.54
CA GLU A 130 4.30 2.15 -20.16
C GLU A 130 4.90 1.17 -19.13
N ASN A 131 5.27 1.66 -17.91
CA ASN A 131 5.84 0.80 -16.88
C ASN A 131 4.81 0.29 -15.85
N GLY A 132 3.52 0.43 -16.16
CA GLY A 132 2.42 -0.12 -15.39
C GLY A 132 2.03 0.73 -14.18
N CYS A 133 1.72 2.02 -14.38
CA CYS A 133 1.10 2.86 -13.37
C CYS A 133 -0.23 2.27 -12.90
N MET A 134 -0.71 2.74 -11.76
CA MET A 134 -2.07 2.46 -11.33
C MET A 134 -3.07 3.20 -12.22
N TYR A 135 -4.21 2.56 -12.45
CA TYR A 135 -5.41 3.18 -12.97
C TYR A 135 -6.46 3.18 -11.88
N MET A 136 -7.15 4.29 -11.70
CA MET A 136 -8.24 4.46 -10.74
C MET A 136 -9.56 4.63 -11.47
N TRP A 137 -10.63 4.05 -10.94
CA TRP A 137 -11.98 4.33 -11.41
C TRP A 137 -12.60 5.40 -10.52
N PRO A 138 -12.66 6.67 -10.97
CA PRO A 138 -13.13 7.80 -10.17
C PRO A 138 -14.55 7.58 -9.65
N GLY A 139 -14.79 7.94 -8.39
CA GLY A 139 -16.11 7.85 -7.75
C GLY A 139 -16.57 6.43 -7.39
N SER A 140 -15.86 5.39 -7.79
CA SER A 140 -16.26 3.99 -7.55
C SER A 140 -16.37 3.61 -6.06
N HIS A 141 -15.69 4.33 -5.17
CA HIS A 141 -15.75 4.15 -3.73
C HIS A 141 -17.13 4.54 -3.13
N LEU A 142 -17.88 5.44 -3.79
CA LEU A 142 -19.20 5.88 -3.33
C LEU A 142 -20.26 4.79 -3.43
N GLU A 143 -20.01 3.76 -4.23
CA GLU A 143 -20.91 2.60 -4.39
C GLU A 143 -20.59 1.46 -3.40
N GLY A 144 -19.58 1.63 -2.54
CA GLY A 144 -19.20 0.65 -1.53
C GLY A 144 -18.57 -0.62 -2.09
N ALA A 145 -18.80 -1.74 -1.40
CA ALA A 145 -18.20 -3.03 -1.74
C ALA A 145 -18.75 -3.62 -3.06
N ARG A 146 -17.85 -3.96 -3.97
CA ARG A 146 -18.16 -4.67 -5.22
C ARG A 146 -17.83 -6.15 -5.11
N GLU A 147 -18.46 -6.96 -5.96
CA GLU A 147 -18.12 -8.38 -6.07
C GLU A 147 -16.74 -8.56 -6.69
N HIS A 148 -15.94 -9.44 -6.09
CA HIS A 148 -14.64 -9.85 -6.59
C HIS A 148 -14.64 -11.33 -6.88
N LEU A 149 -14.15 -11.73 -8.05
CA LEU A 149 -13.96 -13.12 -8.43
C LEU A 149 -12.50 -13.52 -8.22
N ASP A 150 -12.26 -14.65 -7.56
CA ASP A 150 -10.93 -15.23 -7.40
C ASP A 150 -10.51 -15.93 -8.69
N THR A 151 -9.53 -15.39 -9.41
CA THR A 151 -9.03 -15.97 -10.66
C THR A 151 -7.85 -16.92 -10.45
N TYR A 152 -7.04 -16.66 -9.42
CA TYR A 152 -5.77 -17.35 -9.16
C TYR A 152 -4.82 -17.35 -10.37
N ASP A 153 -4.89 -16.29 -11.19
CA ASP A 153 -4.01 -16.08 -12.32
C ASP A 153 -2.55 -15.96 -11.84
N GLU A 154 -1.64 -16.67 -12.50
CA GLU A 154 -0.24 -16.75 -12.09
C GLU A 154 0.55 -15.45 -12.32
N GLU A 155 0.12 -14.62 -13.28
CA GLU A 155 0.72 -13.32 -13.56
C GLU A 155 0.11 -12.21 -12.69
N ASN A 156 -1.02 -12.47 -12.02
CA ASN A 156 -1.61 -11.51 -11.10
C ASN A 156 -0.85 -11.46 -9.77
N LEU A 157 -0.42 -10.26 -9.39
CA LEU A 157 0.35 -10.03 -8.17
C LEU A 157 -0.50 -9.99 -6.89
N LEU A 158 -1.83 -10.02 -7.02
CA LEU A 158 -2.73 -10.15 -5.87
C LEU A 158 -2.77 -11.60 -5.39
N THR A 159 -2.89 -11.77 -4.07
CA THR A 159 -2.82 -13.05 -3.34
C THR A 159 -3.71 -14.15 -3.91
N ARG A 160 -4.93 -13.81 -4.34
CA ARG A 160 -5.94 -14.72 -4.88
C ARG A 160 -6.26 -14.43 -6.35
N GLY A 161 -5.57 -13.44 -6.96
CA GLY A 161 -5.89 -12.94 -8.28
C GLY A 161 -7.31 -12.38 -8.35
N GLN A 162 -7.82 -11.83 -7.24
CA GLN A 162 -9.18 -11.33 -7.14
C GLN A 162 -9.41 -10.14 -8.08
N THR A 163 -10.54 -10.14 -8.77
CA THR A 163 -10.84 -9.09 -9.75
C THR A 163 -12.29 -8.63 -9.70
N VAL A 164 -12.51 -7.32 -9.74
CA VAL A 164 -13.80 -6.68 -10.00
C VAL A 164 -14.12 -6.81 -11.48
N GLN A 165 -15.34 -7.25 -11.79
CA GLN A 165 -15.80 -7.41 -13.17
C GLN A 165 -16.41 -6.11 -13.74
N ASN A 166 -16.43 -6.00 -15.06
CA ASN A 166 -17.14 -4.93 -15.79
C ASN A 166 -16.70 -3.51 -15.43
N VAL A 167 -15.41 -3.32 -15.15
CA VAL A 167 -14.85 -1.99 -14.96
C VAL A 167 -14.86 -1.25 -16.29
N PRO A 168 -15.42 -0.02 -16.37
CA PRO A 168 -15.42 0.78 -17.58
C PRO A 168 -14.04 1.38 -17.83
N GLU A 169 -13.15 0.62 -18.44
CA GLU A 169 -11.73 0.98 -18.58
C GLU A 169 -11.50 2.36 -19.22
N ASN A 170 -12.39 2.76 -20.13
CA ASN A 170 -12.33 4.09 -20.76
C ASN A 170 -12.59 5.25 -19.78
N ASP A 171 -13.24 4.99 -18.66
CA ASP A 171 -13.55 5.99 -17.65
C ASP A 171 -12.50 5.98 -16.50
N THR A 172 -11.49 5.14 -16.60
CA THR A 172 -10.42 5.08 -15.61
C THR A 172 -9.32 6.11 -15.89
N ILE A 173 -8.68 6.58 -14.83
CA ILE A 173 -7.63 7.61 -14.90
C ILE A 173 -6.27 7.00 -14.55
N PRO A 174 -5.24 7.14 -15.40
CA PRO A 174 -3.88 6.71 -15.08
C PRO A 174 -3.25 7.64 -14.03
N VAL A 175 -2.71 7.06 -12.98
CA VAL A 175 -1.97 7.76 -11.92
C VAL A 175 -0.47 7.65 -12.21
N ALA A 176 0.00 8.50 -13.13
CA ALA A 176 1.43 8.64 -13.41
C ALA A 176 2.08 9.53 -12.34
N LEU A 177 3.23 9.11 -11.82
CA LEU A 177 3.96 9.80 -10.75
C LEU A 177 5.44 9.94 -11.10
N LYS A 178 6.04 11.04 -10.71
CA LYS A 178 7.51 11.16 -10.67
C LYS A 178 8.04 10.52 -9.40
N ALA A 179 9.30 10.08 -9.42
CA ALA A 179 9.99 9.63 -8.23
C ALA A 179 9.90 10.69 -7.11
N GLY A 180 9.53 10.27 -5.90
CA GLY A 180 9.28 11.15 -4.75
C GLY A 180 7.83 11.61 -4.58
N GLN A 181 6.95 11.36 -5.55
CA GLN A 181 5.52 11.70 -5.47
C GLN A 181 4.70 10.57 -4.86
N LEU A 182 3.63 10.96 -4.18
CA LEU A 182 2.68 10.09 -3.48
C LEU A 182 1.29 10.16 -4.12
N SER A 183 0.55 9.06 -4.08
CA SER A 183 -0.91 9.06 -4.18
C SER A 183 -1.53 8.60 -2.86
N LEU A 184 -2.70 9.15 -2.53
CA LEU A 184 -3.58 8.68 -1.46
C LEU A 184 -4.87 8.18 -2.08
N HIS A 185 -5.36 7.02 -1.68
CA HIS A 185 -6.61 6.50 -2.20
C HIS A 185 -7.48 5.82 -1.14
N HIS A 186 -8.78 5.97 -1.35
CA HIS A 186 -9.82 5.42 -0.49
C HIS A 186 -9.84 3.89 -0.61
N PRO A 187 -10.04 3.16 0.49
CA PRO A 187 -10.00 1.70 0.48
C PRO A 187 -11.03 1.04 -0.44
N TRP A 188 -12.12 1.72 -0.76
CA TRP A 188 -13.15 1.24 -1.67
C TRP A 188 -13.01 1.74 -3.11
N VAL A 189 -12.02 2.56 -3.46
CA VAL A 189 -11.82 2.93 -4.86
C VAL A 189 -11.34 1.70 -5.66
N VAL A 190 -11.99 1.44 -6.79
CA VAL A 190 -11.57 0.37 -7.69
C VAL A 190 -10.32 0.81 -8.45
N HIS A 191 -9.27 0.02 -8.35
CA HIS A 191 -8.01 0.32 -9.01
C HIS A 191 -7.29 -0.95 -9.45
N GLY A 192 -6.33 -0.77 -10.35
CA GLY A 192 -5.51 -1.86 -10.88
C GLY A 192 -4.27 -1.33 -11.57
N SER A 193 -3.40 -2.19 -12.08
CA SER A 193 -2.23 -1.77 -12.87
C SER A 193 -1.81 -2.83 -13.86
N GLY A 194 -1.58 -2.42 -15.12
CA GLY A 194 -1.06 -3.28 -16.19
C GLY A 194 0.38 -3.75 -15.95
N HIS A 195 0.93 -4.46 -16.93
CA HIS A 195 2.33 -4.92 -16.85
C HIS A 195 3.32 -3.77 -17.04
N ASN A 196 4.59 -4.07 -16.80
CA ASN A 196 5.69 -3.20 -17.17
C ASN A 196 6.22 -3.62 -18.55
N SER A 197 5.86 -2.90 -19.60
CA SER A 197 6.36 -3.12 -20.96
C SER A 197 7.62 -2.31 -21.28
N SER A 198 8.05 -1.46 -20.35
CA SER A 198 9.23 -0.60 -20.51
C SER A 198 10.54 -1.33 -20.18
N LYS A 199 11.66 -0.70 -20.51
CA LYS A 199 13.01 -1.14 -20.14
C LYS A 199 13.46 -0.64 -18.77
N SER A 200 12.61 0.07 -18.03
CA SER A 200 12.91 0.63 -16.71
C SER A 200 12.19 -0.13 -15.60
N ARG A 201 12.85 -0.26 -14.47
CA ARG A 201 12.27 -0.84 -13.25
C ARG A 201 11.27 0.13 -12.64
N ARG A 202 10.04 -0.31 -12.33
CA ARG A 202 9.04 0.48 -11.61
C ARG A 202 9.01 0.05 -10.15
N ILE A 203 9.29 0.98 -9.24
CA ILE A 203 9.36 0.74 -7.80
C ILE A 203 8.36 1.64 -7.10
N GLY A 204 7.43 1.04 -6.35
CA GLY A 204 6.50 1.72 -5.48
C GLY A 204 6.50 1.13 -4.08
N PHE A 205 6.35 1.98 -3.09
CA PHE A 205 6.16 1.59 -1.70
C PHE A 205 4.77 2.00 -1.26
N ALA A 206 3.92 1.01 -0.99
CA ALA A 206 2.59 1.23 -0.45
C ALA A 206 2.59 1.08 1.07
N ILE A 207 2.06 2.07 1.76
CA ILE A 207 1.55 1.94 3.11
C ILE A 207 0.05 1.66 2.93
N GLN A 208 -0.29 0.38 2.90
CA GLN A 208 -1.62 -0.10 2.49
C GLN A 208 -2.70 0.21 3.52
N SER A 209 -2.32 0.50 4.77
CA SER A 209 -3.28 0.80 5.82
C SER A 209 -2.69 1.82 6.78
N TYR A 210 -2.87 3.10 6.47
CA TYR A 210 -2.91 4.10 7.52
C TYR A 210 -4.31 4.08 8.13
N ILE A 211 -4.41 3.72 9.40
CA ILE A 211 -5.66 3.39 10.09
C ILE A 211 -5.88 4.40 11.21
N GLY A 212 -7.07 4.99 11.29
CA GLY A 212 -7.50 5.70 12.50
C GLY A 212 -7.60 4.73 13.67
N THR A 213 -7.22 5.15 14.87
CA THR A 213 -7.21 4.26 16.05
C THR A 213 -8.59 3.72 16.42
N ASN A 214 -9.68 4.35 15.92
CA ASN A 214 -11.07 3.92 16.09
C ASN A 214 -11.50 2.77 15.17
N VAL A 215 -10.62 2.32 14.26
CA VAL A 215 -10.88 1.23 13.31
C VAL A 215 -10.51 -0.11 13.93
N ASP A 216 -11.43 -1.06 13.89
CA ASP A 216 -11.19 -2.46 14.30
C ASP A 216 -11.11 -3.37 13.08
N SER A 217 -10.72 -4.61 13.26
CA SER A 217 -10.76 -5.65 12.23
C SER A 217 -11.75 -6.73 12.61
N VAL A 218 -12.80 -6.89 11.79
CA VAL A 218 -13.84 -7.94 12.00
C VAL A 218 -13.31 -9.36 11.78
N TYR A 219 -12.10 -9.51 11.25
CA TYR A 219 -11.48 -10.80 10.96
C TYR A 219 -10.37 -11.18 11.94
N GLY A 220 -10.10 -10.36 12.93
CA GLY A 220 -9.10 -10.60 13.96
C GLY A 220 -8.05 -9.50 14.04
N LYS A 221 -7.29 -9.50 15.13
CA LYS A 221 -6.28 -8.47 15.38
C LYS A 221 -5.17 -8.51 14.35
N ILE A 222 -4.82 -7.34 13.83
CA ILE A 222 -3.61 -7.14 13.02
C ILE A 222 -2.48 -6.55 13.87
N PHE A 223 -1.27 -6.60 13.34
CA PHE A 223 -0.12 -5.95 13.95
C PHE A 223 -0.02 -4.53 13.42
N VAL A 224 0.26 -3.57 14.30
CA VAL A 224 0.31 -2.15 13.95
C VAL A 224 1.48 -1.44 14.66
N GLN A 225 1.90 -0.32 14.09
CA GLN A 225 2.80 0.63 14.75
C GLN A 225 2.07 1.96 14.97
N GLN A 226 2.30 2.59 16.13
CA GLN A 226 1.81 3.95 16.36
C GLN A 226 2.59 4.91 15.46
N ALA A 227 1.89 5.58 14.53
CA ALA A 227 2.51 6.55 13.64
C ALA A 227 2.37 7.98 14.17
N ARG A 228 1.18 8.35 14.65
CA ARG A 228 0.91 9.69 15.18
C ARG A 228 -0.17 9.62 16.27
N GLY A 229 -0.18 10.62 17.18
CA GLY A 229 -1.18 10.73 18.23
C GLY A 229 -1.15 9.61 19.27
N SER A 230 -2.30 9.16 19.72
CA SER A 230 -2.42 8.12 20.76
C SER A 230 -3.56 7.15 20.47
N ASP A 231 -3.32 5.87 20.69
CA ASP A 231 -4.34 4.83 20.58
C ASP A 231 -4.96 4.53 21.95
N THR A 232 -6.19 4.96 22.14
CA THR A 232 -6.98 4.67 23.33
C THR A 232 -7.90 3.46 23.18
N TYR A 233 -8.16 3.00 21.97
CA TYR A 233 -9.05 1.88 21.68
C TYR A 233 -8.39 0.51 21.86
N ARG A 234 -7.09 0.40 21.49
CA ARG A 234 -6.32 -0.84 21.64
C ARG A 234 -6.93 -2.06 20.95
N TYR A 235 -7.56 -1.86 19.81
CA TYR A 235 -8.14 -2.96 19.03
C TYR A 235 -7.07 -3.90 18.47
N HIS A 236 -5.89 -3.37 18.09
CA HIS A 236 -4.82 -4.09 17.41
C HIS A 236 -3.62 -4.40 18.31
N GLN A 237 -2.73 -5.25 17.83
CA GLN A 237 -1.48 -5.57 18.51
C GLN A 237 -0.38 -4.59 18.12
N HIS A 238 0.03 -3.75 19.05
CA HIS A 238 1.15 -2.83 18.86
C HIS A 238 2.48 -3.55 18.79
N THR A 239 3.36 -3.11 17.87
CA THR A 239 4.72 -3.59 17.71
C THR A 239 5.70 -2.44 17.85
N PRO A 240 6.94 -2.70 18.31
CA PRO A 240 7.98 -1.69 18.29
C PRO A 240 8.39 -1.35 16.86
N ARG A 241 9.07 -0.22 16.68
CA ARG A 241 9.77 0.12 15.45
C ARG A 241 11.08 -0.69 15.36
N PRO A 242 11.59 -0.98 14.13
CA PRO A 242 12.82 -1.75 13.97
C PRO A 242 14.02 -1.04 14.59
N SER A 243 14.87 -1.82 15.26
CA SER A 243 16.09 -1.30 15.91
C SER A 243 17.26 -1.18 14.93
N SER A 244 17.30 -2.05 13.91
CA SER A 244 18.33 -2.07 12.87
C SER A 244 17.84 -2.86 11.66
N VAL A 245 18.63 -2.88 10.58
CA VAL A 245 18.32 -3.67 9.39
C VAL A 245 18.40 -5.16 9.73
N MET A 246 17.32 -5.90 9.46
CA MET A 246 17.22 -7.37 9.57
C MET A 246 17.57 -7.93 10.97
N ALA A 247 17.31 -7.16 12.05
CA ALA A 247 17.47 -7.70 13.38
C ALA A 247 16.55 -8.92 13.58
N LYS A 248 17.06 -9.96 14.22
CA LYS A 248 16.37 -11.26 14.36
C LYS A 248 14.95 -11.11 14.92
N GLN A 249 14.78 -10.32 15.99
CA GLN A 249 13.48 -10.07 16.60
C GLN A 249 12.50 -9.36 15.65
N ASP A 250 13.01 -8.46 14.81
CA ASP A 250 12.20 -7.68 13.88
C ASP A 250 11.74 -8.56 12.71
N VAL A 251 12.59 -9.50 12.25
CA VAL A 251 12.21 -10.54 11.28
C VAL A 251 11.11 -11.45 11.85
N GLU A 252 11.23 -11.85 13.12
CA GLU A 252 10.19 -12.65 13.79
C GLU A 252 8.85 -11.91 13.89
N PHE A 253 8.87 -10.59 14.13
CA PHE A 253 7.66 -9.76 14.11
C PHE A 253 7.05 -9.68 12.72
N ARG A 254 7.85 -9.40 11.69
CA ARG A 254 7.38 -9.36 10.30
C ARG A 254 6.72 -10.69 9.91
N ASP A 255 7.36 -11.80 10.21
CA ASP A 255 6.85 -13.13 9.84
C ASP A 255 5.51 -13.42 10.54
N LYS A 256 5.36 -13.06 11.82
CA LYS A 256 4.08 -13.16 12.54
C LYS A 256 3.00 -12.27 11.93
N ALA A 257 3.35 -11.02 11.58
CA ALA A 257 2.42 -10.09 10.94
C ALA A 257 1.98 -10.60 9.56
N ASN A 258 2.91 -11.13 8.76
CA ASN A 258 2.61 -11.72 7.46
C ASN A 258 1.71 -12.95 7.57
N GLU A 259 1.93 -13.84 8.53
CA GLU A 259 1.05 -15.00 8.74
C GLU A 259 -0.35 -14.58 9.22
N ALA A 260 -0.46 -13.55 10.08
CA ALA A 260 -1.76 -13.02 10.49
C ALA A 260 -2.53 -12.43 9.29
N LEU A 261 -1.88 -11.62 8.46
CA LEU A 261 -2.50 -11.06 7.25
C LEU A 261 -2.87 -12.16 6.25
N LYS A 262 -2.03 -13.16 6.07
CA LYS A 262 -2.32 -14.31 5.21
C LYS A 262 -3.60 -15.02 5.66
N ALA A 263 -3.77 -15.26 6.96
CA ALA A 263 -4.98 -15.87 7.50
C ALA A 263 -6.24 -15.04 7.20
N ILE A 264 -6.13 -13.70 7.25
CA ILE A 264 -7.21 -12.77 6.89
C ILE A 264 -7.51 -12.86 5.38
N PHE A 265 -6.50 -12.70 4.53
CA PHE A 265 -6.67 -12.64 3.07
C PHE A 265 -7.19 -13.95 2.46
N TYR A 266 -6.85 -15.10 3.05
CA TYR A 266 -7.33 -16.40 2.58
C TYR A 266 -8.61 -16.89 3.29
N ARG A 267 -9.21 -16.07 4.15
CA ARG A 267 -10.48 -16.42 4.78
C ARG A 267 -11.55 -16.71 3.74
N GLY A 268 -12.12 -17.93 3.80
CA GLY A 268 -13.12 -18.38 2.85
C GLY A 268 -12.63 -18.67 1.44
N ALA A 269 -11.32 -18.60 1.19
CA ALA A 269 -10.73 -18.96 -0.11
C ALA A 269 -10.83 -20.47 -0.37
N LYS A 270 -11.07 -20.84 -1.63
CA LYS A 270 -11.14 -22.27 -2.04
C LYS A 270 -9.75 -22.93 -2.06
N LYS A 271 -8.69 -22.15 -2.25
CA LYS A 271 -7.30 -22.62 -2.24
C LYS A 271 -6.37 -21.49 -1.80
N ILE A 272 -5.19 -21.83 -1.32
CA ILE A 272 -4.11 -20.88 -1.04
C ILE A 272 -3.33 -20.67 -2.33
N GLY A 273 -3.16 -19.40 -2.74
CA GLY A 273 -2.36 -19.00 -3.90
C GLY A 273 -0.86 -18.88 -3.57
N LYS A 274 -0.12 -18.25 -4.46
CA LYS A 274 1.32 -17.97 -4.29
C LYS A 274 1.53 -16.74 -3.40
N TYR A 275 1.37 -16.86 -2.11
CA TYR A 275 1.65 -15.76 -1.19
C TYR A 275 2.91 -16.04 -0.39
#